data_d5e52cb1fffde087bb7bbb912b2c5aca
#
_entry.id   d5e52cb1fffde087bb7bbb912b2c5aca
#
_cell.length_a   1.000
_cell.length_b   1.000
_cell.length_c   1.000
_cell.angle_alpha   90.00
_cell.angle_beta   90.00
_cell.angle_gamma   90.00
#
_symmetry.space_group_name_H-M   'P 1'
#
loop_
_entity.id
_entity.type
_entity.pdbx_description
1 polymer ?
#
loop_
_entity_poly.entity_id
_entity_poly.type
_entity_poly.pdbx_seq_one_letter_code
_entity_poly.pdbx_strand_id
1 'polypeptide(L)'
;MKLELFPTTAGIWALNLGGSFDHFLCKELLRLHKQMKTGAEIWDRKPHDIFDGSVRLATMLAREALPVLQMDFIGPKGLITSLQGREVVRTRGVEIMPHSDEDECDLQAVYFPNGPEFDPGECLQSQVNQFGPNAFAICNPDWRSSGFGKRLMPWEQHAKYWIKPHRGLLVAFDARAVHFQKPYPGDPIRDDPFVQVLLNIKVERIDG
;
A
#
# COMPACT_ATOMS: atom_id res chain seq x y z
N MET A 1 10.78 8.10 -4.61
CA MET A 1 11.96 7.25 -4.94
C MET A 1 11.46 5.96 -5.58
N LYS A 2 11.87 5.67 -6.79
CA LYS A 2 11.57 4.42 -7.50
C LYS A 2 12.63 3.39 -7.15
N LEU A 3 12.20 2.21 -6.72
CA LEU A 3 13.06 1.10 -6.39
C LEU A 3 12.83 -0.01 -7.41
N GLU A 4 13.88 -0.44 -8.08
CA GLU A 4 13.83 -1.65 -8.87
C GLU A 4 14.08 -2.84 -7.92
N LEU A 5 12.99 -3.43 -7.46
CA LEU A 5 13.01 -4.62 -6.62
C LEU A 5 12.73 -5.80 -7.52
N PHE A 6 13.73 -6.62 -7.81
CA PHE A 6 13.53 -7.77 -8.71
C PHE A 6 13.13 -7.30 -10.13
N PRO A 7 12.54 -8.13 -10.99
CA PRO A 7 11.86 -7.67 -12.19
C PRO A 7 10.59 -6.83 -11.88
N THR A 8 10.16 -6.79 -10.63
CA THR A 8 8.99 -6.02 -10.16
C THR A 8 9.44 -4.66 -9.63
N THR A 9 8.86 -3.60 -10.15
CA THR A 9 9.13 -2.24 -9.71
C THR A 9 8.26 -1.90 -8.49
N ALA A 10 8.85 -1.28 -7.50
CA ALA A 10 8.13 -0.63 -6.41
C ALA A 10 8.58 0.82 -6.24
N GLY A 11 7.69 1.67 -5.76
CA GLY A 11 7.96 3.06 -5.46
C GLY A 11 7.54 3.42 -4.05
N ILE A 12 8.27 4.31 -3.40
CA ILE A 12 7.97 4.81 -2.06
C ILE A 12 8.09 6.33 -2.08
N TRP A 13 7.03 7.02 -1.68
CA TRP A 13 6.98 8.48 -1.62
C TRP A 13 6.38 8.94 -0.29
N ALA A 14 6.90 9.99 0.26
CA ALA A 14 6.23 10.75 1.30
C ALA A 14 5.33 11.80 0.64
N LEU A 15 4.01 11.64 0.76
CA LEU A 15 3.06 12.66 0.35
C LEU A 15 2.87 13.64 1.51
N ASN A 16 3.35 14.86 1.33
CA ASN A 16 3.25 15.87 2.39
C ASN A 16 1.89 16.58 2.36
N LEU A 17 0.83 15.84 2.68
CA LEU A 17 -0.55 16.36 2.71
C LEU A 17 -0.88 17.12 3.99
N GLY A 18 0.00 17.03 4.99
CA GLY A 18 -0.15 17.64 6.31
C GLY A 18 -0.92 16.77 7.30
N GLY A 19 -0.50 16.82 8.56
CA GLY A 19 -1.06 15.97 9.62
C GLY A 19 -2.56 16.20 9.89
N SER A 20 -3.08 17.41 9.62
CA SER A 20 -4.52 17.68 9.71
C SER A 20 -5.31 16.92 8.65
N PHE A 21 -4.80 16.88 7.41
CA PHE A 21 -5.42 16.12 6.32
C PHE A 21 -5.51 14.63 6.68
N ASP A 22 -4.40 14.04 7.07
CA ASP A 22 -4.32 12.63 7.44
C ASP A 22 -5.28 12.28 8.58
N HIS A 23 -5.34 13.13 9.60
CA HIS A 23 -6.24 12.94 10.72
C HIS A 23 -7.73 12.97 10.30
N PHE A 24 -8.12 13.93 9.45
CA PHE A 24 -9.49 14.02 8.98
C PHE A 24 -9.83 12.88 8.01
N LEU A 25 -8.89 12.49 7.14
CA LEU A 25 -9.06 11.33 6.26
C LEU A 25 -9.30 10.05 7.09
N CYS A 26 -8.50 9.80 8.11
CA CYS A 26 -8.72 8.67 9.02
C CYS A 26 -10.12 8.70 9.64
N LYS A 27 -10.59 9.86 10.11
CA LYS A 27 -11.94 9.97 10.67
C LYS A 27 -13.03 9.65 9.66
N GLU A 28 -12.93 10.16 8.42
CA GLU A 28 -13.89 9.85 7.37
C GLU A 28 -13.92 8.36 7.04
N LEU A 29 -12.74 7.74 6.87
CA LEU A 29 -12.60 6.32 6.57
C LEU A 29 -13.14 5.42 7.71
N LEU A 30 -12.86 5.77 8.96
CA LEU A 30 -13.39 5.04 10.12
C LEU A 30 -14.91 5.17 10.23
N ARG A 31 -15.47 6.35 9.91
CA ARG A 31 -16.91 6.55 9.87
C ARG A 31 -17.54 5.66 8.81
N LEU A 32 -17.00 5.66 7.60
CA LEU A 32 -17.44 4.81 6.50
C LEU A 32 -17.38 3.33 6.89
N HIS A 33 -16.25 2.88 7.40
CA HIS A 33 -16.06 1.50 7.84
C HIS A 33 -17.08 1.06 8.89
N LYS A 34 -17.41 1.91 9.86
CA LYS A 34 -18.46 1.63 10.85
C LYS A 34 -19.85 1.52 10.23
N GLN A 35 -20.16 2.35 9.26
CA GLN A 35 -21.46 2.31 8.55
C GLN A 35 -21.62 1.02 7.74
N MET A 36 -20.54 0.52 7.17
CA MET A 36 -20.54 -0.69 6.35
C MET A 36 -20.56 -1.98 7.18
N LYS A 37 -20.18 -1.93 8.45
CA LYS A 37 -20.13 -3.11 9.36
C LYS A 37 -21.49 -3.71 9.73
N THR A 38 -22.58 -3.05 9.41
CA THR A 38 -23.91 -3.55 9.74
C THR A 38 -24.37 -4.62 8.77
N GLY A 39 -23.88 -5.87 8.93
CA GLY A 39 -24.57 -7.04 8.43
C GLY A 39 -23.87 -8.03 7.51
N ALA A 40 -22.60 -7.87 7.14
CA ALA A 40 -21.89 -8.87 6.35
C ALA A 40 -20.49 -9.16 6.88
N GLU A 41 -20.04 -10.40 6.80
CA GLU A 41 -18.65 -10.77 7.07
C GLU A 41 -17.70 -10.04 6.12
N ILE A 42 -16.49 -9.75 6.60
CA ILE A 42 -15.50 -8.88 5.92
C ILE A 42 -15.19 -9.36 4.48
N TRP A 43 -15.33 -10.65 4.20
CA TRP A 43 -14.94 -11.29 2.94
C TRP A 43 -16.02 -11.26 1.85
N ASP A 44 -17.29 -11.04 2.20
CA ASP A 44 -18.43 -11.03 1.25
C ASP A 44 -18.80 -9.63 0.74
N ARG A 45 -18.02 -8.62 1.08
CA ARG A 45 -18.34 -7.24 0.71
C ARG A 45 -17.90 -6.95 -0.72
N LYS A 46 -18.83 -6.44 -1.52
CA LYS A 46 -18.45 -5.73 -2.74
C LYS A 46 -17.48 -4.61 -2.35
N PRO A 47 -16.33 -4.50 -3.04
CA PRO A 47 -15.39 -3.41 -2.80
C PRO A 47 -16.15 -2.08 -2.89
N HIS A 48 -16.16 -1.32 -1.80
CA HIS A 48 -16.70 0.02 -1.82
C HIS A 48 -15.62 0.95 -2.34
N ASP A 49 -15.96 1.75 -3.35
CA ASP A 49 -15.02 2.72 -3.90
C ASP A 49 -15.12 4.03 -3.11
N ILE A 50 -14.08 4.39 -2.38
CA ILE A 50 -14.02 5.64 -1.60
C ILE A 50 -14.06 6.89 -2.49
N PHE A 51 -13.88 6.75 -3.81
CA PHE A 51 -13.96 7.84 -4.78
C PHE A 51 -15.38 8.07 -5.31
N ASP A 52 -16.37 7.32 -4.87
CA ASP A 52 -17.79 7.50 -5.21
C ASP A 52 -18.42 8.78 -4.62
N GLY A 53 -17.64 9.57 -3.87
CA GLY A 53 -18.05 10.79 -3.20
C GLY A 53 -18.39 10.60 -1.71
N SER A 54 -18.37 9.38 -1.20
CA SER A 54 -18.63 9.08 0.23
C SER A 54 -17.52 9.59 1.16
N VAL A 55 -16.30 9.71 0.64
CA VAL A 55 -15.13 10.24 1.35
C VAL A 55 -14.58 11.47 0.61
N ARG A 56 -14.89 12.65 1.14
CA ARG A 56 -14.52 13.93 0.48
C ARG A 56 -13.01 14.10 0.28
N LEU A 57 -12.22 13.64 1.25
CA LEU A 57 -10.77 13.77 1.22
C LEU A 57 -10.09 12.76 0.30
N ALA A 58 -10.78 11.68 -0.11
CA ALA A 58 -10.24 10.72 -1.05
C ALA A 58 -9.84 11.36 -2.39
N THR A 59 -10.68 12.26 -2.92
CA THR A 59 -10.37 13.00 -4.15
C THR A 59 -9.11 13.86 -4.02
N MET A 60 -8.86 14.44 -2.84
CA MET A 60 -7.63 15.19 -2.60
C MET A 60 -6.42 14.26 -2.57
N LEU A 61 -6.55 13.09 -1.92
CA LEU A 61 -5.49 12.08 -1.94
C LEU A 61 -5.18 11.64 -3.38
N ALA A 62 -6.20 11.34 -4.19
CA ALA A 62 -6.02 10.98 -5.59
C ALA A 62 -5.29 12.07 -6.38
N ARG A 63 -5.69 13.33 -6.19
CA ARG A 63 -5.06 14.48 -6.86
C ARG A 63 -3.56 14.58 -6.59
N GLU A 64 -3.11 14.25 -5.39
CA GLU A 64 -1.70 14.31 -5.02
C GLU A 64 -0.94 13.01 -5.39
N ALA A 65 -1.60 11.86 -5.29
CA ALA A 65 -0.98 10.57 -5.58
C ALA A 65 -0.83 10.31 -7.10
N LEU A 66 -1.87 10.60 -7.90
CA LEU A 66 -1.87 10.27 -9.32
C LEU A 66 -0.72 10.89 -10.13
N PRO A 67 -0.35 12.16 -9.97
CA PRO A 67 0.79 12.74 -10.69
C PRO A 67 2.10 12.02 -10.38
N VAL A 68 2.33 11.69 -9.10
CA VAL A 68 3.53 10.98 -8.66
C VAL A 68 3.57 9.58 -9.26
N LEU A 69 2.46 8.86 -9.23
CA LEU A 69 2.35 7.52 -9.81
C LEU A 69 2.54 7.55 -11.33
N GLN A 70 1.91 8.52 -12.02
CA GLN A 70 2.02 8.66 -13.46
C GLN A 70 3.44 9.03 -13.90
N MET A 71 4.06 10.02 -13.25
CA MET A 71 5.36 10.55 -13.69
C MET A 71 6.53 9.68 -13.25
N ASP A 72 6.53 9.26 -11.97
CA ASP A 72 7.69 8.62 -11.36
C ASP A 72 7.65 7.10 -11.46
N PHE A 73 6.45 6.50 -11.58
CA PHE A 73 6.29 5.06 -11.57
C PHE A 73 5.93 4.49 -12.94
N ILE A 74 4.84 4.94 -13.55
CA ILE A 74 4.34 4.44 -14.84
C ILE A 74 5.18 5.00 -15.99
N GLY A 75 5.47 6.30 -15.93
CA GLY A 75 6.22 7.00 -16.97
C GLY A 75 5.39 7.28 -18.24
N PRO A 76 6.03 7.72 -19.34
CA PRO A 76 5.35 8.23 -20.54
C PRO A 76 4.72 7.13 -21.42
N LYS A 77 5.03 5.86 -21.18
CA LYS A 77 4.54 4.74 -21.99
C LYS A 77 3.28 4.09 -21.44
N GLY A 78 2.70 4.63 -20.40
CA GLY A 78 1.46 4.14 -19.81
C GLY A 78 0.54 5.28 -19.43
N LEU A 79 -0.75 5.02 -19.43
CA LEU A 79 -1.80 5.95 -19.03
C LEU A 79 -2.68 5.29 -17.95
N ILE A 80 -2.90 5.99 -16.86
CA ILE A 80 -3.87 5.57 -15.86
C ILE A 80 -5.27 5.72 -16.44
N THR A 81 -5.99 4.60 -16.59
CA THR A 81 -7.34 4.56 -17.16
C THR A 81 -8.43 4.38 -16.13
N SER A 82 -8.09 3.80 -14.97
CA SER A 82 -9.03 3.62 -13.86
C SER A 82 -8.31 3.70 -12.53
N LEU A 83 -9.01 4.27 -11.56
CA LEU A 83 -8.60 4.34 -10.16
C LEU A 83 -9.79 3.93 -9.30
N GLN A 84 -9.61 2.93 -8.47
CA GLN A 84 -10.55 2.56 -7.41
C GLN A 84 -9.84 2.59 -6.07
N GLY A 85 -10.53 2.99 -5.03
CA GLY A 85 -9.96 3.08 -3.71
C GLY A 85 -10.82 2.40 -2.66
N ARG A 86 -10.18 1.73 -1.71
CA ARG A 86 -10.87 1.16 -0.54
C ARG A 86 -10.11 1.43 0.74
N GLU A 87 -10.84 1.54 1.83
CA GLU A 87 -10.23 1.58 3.16
C GLU A 87 -9.93 0.17 3.67
N VAL A 88 -8.81 0.06 4.38
CA VAL A 88 -8.49 -1.11 5.20
C VAL A 88 -8.28 -0.65 6.62
N VAL A 89 -9.13 -1.13 7.52
CA VAL A 89 -9.07 -0.82 8.95
C VAL A 89 -8.63 -2.05 9.71
N ARG A 90 -7.50 -1.94 10.39
CA ARG A 90 -6.89 -3.05 11.13
C ARG A 90 -6.91 -2.76 12.61
N THR A 91 -7.52 -3.65 13.37
CA THR A 91 -7.46 -3.66 14.82
C THR A 91 -6.24 -4.46 15.31
N ARG A 92 -5.97 -4.39 16.61
CA ARG A 92 -4.86 -5.10 17.24
C ARG A 92 -4.86 -6.60 16.89
N GLY A 93 -3.70 -7.10 16.51
CA GLY A 93 -3.48 -8.51 16.16
C GLY A 93 -3.89 -8.88 14.73
N VAL A 94 -4.59 -8.02 13.99
CA VAL A 94 -4.99 -8.29 12.61
C VAL A 94 -3.78 -8.15 11.68
N GLU A 95 -3.57 -9.16 10.86
CA GLU A 95 -2.56 -9.19 9.80
C GLU A 95 -3.21 -9.23 8.41
N ILE A 96 -2.47 -8.84 7.40
CA ILE A 96 -2.83 -9.06 6.00
C ILE A 96 -2.00 -10.26 5.53
N MET A 97 -2.70 -11.33 5.17
CA MET A 97 -2.06 -12.56 4.70
C MET A 97 -1.41 -12.34 3.31
N PRO A 98 -0.39 -13.13 2.96
CA PRO A 98 0.23 -13.03 1.64
C PRO A 98 -0.77 -13.27 0.50
N HIS A 99 -0.89 -12.29 -0.40
CA HIS A 99 -1.77 -12.33 -1.58
C HIS A 99 -1.20 -11.45 -2.70
N SER A 100 -1.78 -11.54 -3.89
CA SER A 100 -1.59 -10.62 -5.01
C SER A 100 -2.96 -10.12 -5.47
N ASP A 101 -3.00 -8.98 -6.15
CA ASP A 101 -4.24 -8.34 -6.63
C ASP A 101 -4.27 -8.27 -8.17
N GLU A 102 -3.57 -9.16 -8.86
CA GLU A 102 -3.43 -9.16 -10.32
C GLU A 102 -4.76 -9.31 -11.08
N ASP A 103 -5.75 -9.93 -10.46
CA ASP A 103 -7.09 -10.05 -11.04
C ASP A 103 -7.91 -8.74 -10.94
N GLU A 104 -7.53 -7.83 -10.04
CA GLU A 104 -8.27 -6.60 -9.78
C GLU A 104 -7.67 -5.38 -10.49
N CYS A 105 -6.34 -5.29 -10.58
CA CYS A 105 -5.63 -4.12 -11.09
C CYS A 105 -4.25 -4.48 -11.69
N ASP A 106 -3.63 -3.52 -12.39
CA ASP A 106 -2.27 -3.66 -12.91
C ASP A 106 -1.23 -3.18 -11.90
N LEU A 107 -1.58 -2.13 -11.15
CA LEU A 107 -0.77 -1.56 -10.08
C LEU A 107 -1.61 -1.41 -8.83
N GLN A 108 -0.99 -1.65 -7.70
CA GLN A 108 -1.56 -1.31 -6.41
C GLN A 108 -0.70 -0.26 -5.72
N ALA A 109 -1.37 0.70 -5.07
CA ALA A 109 -0.71 1.61 -4.17
C ALA A 109 -1.39 1.60 -2.79
N VAL A 110 -0.57 1.76 -1.75
CA VAL A 110 -1.04 1.79 -0.36
C VAL A 110 -0.62 3.10 0.25
N TYR A 111 -1.58 3.88 0.72
CA TYR A 111 -1.34 5.10 1.47
C TYR A 111 -1.62 4.88 2.95
N PHE A 112 -0.75 5.41 3.80
CA PHE A 112 -0.83 5.27 5.25
C PHE A 112 -1.18 6.63 5.90
N PRO A 113 -2.47 6.94 6.15
CA PRO A 113 -2.86 8.21 6.76
C PRO A 113 -2.59 8.26 8.26
N ASN A 114 -2.30 7.13 8.91
CA ASN A 114 -1.89 7.11 10.31
C ASN A 114 -0.68 6.20 10.55
N GLY A 115 -0.09 6.31 11.73
CA GLY A 115 1.14 5.64 12.09
C GLY A 115 2.15 6.64 12.67
N PRO A 116 3.38 6.21 12.94
CA PRO A 116 4.42 7.11 13.41
C PRO A 116 4.68 8.23 12.38
N GLU A 117 5.14 9.36 12.85
CA GLU A 117 5.58 10.45 11.96
C GLU A 117 6.79 10.02 11.14
N PHE A 118 6.84 10.51 9.92
CA PHE A 118 7.98 10.28 9.06
C PHE A 118 9.18 11.15 9.49
N ASP A 119 10.29 10.49 9.81
CA ASP A 119 11.58 11.15 9.99
C ASP A 119 12.39 10.99 8.69
N PRO A 120 12.76 12.07 8.00
CA PRO A 120 13.56 12.01 6.77
C PRO A 120 14.91 11.30 6.95
N GLY A 121 15.44 11.25 8.16
CA GLY A 121 16.66 10.52 8.49
C GLY A 121 16.46 9.01 8.72
N GLU A 122 15.21 8.55 8.80
CA GLU A 122 14.91 7.16 9.10
C GLU A 122 14.96 6.28 7.85
N CYS A 123 15.52 5.08 8.02
CA CYS A 123 15.47 4.06 6.98
C CYS A 123 14.05 3.48 6.90
N LEU A 124 13.33 3.75 5.80
CA LEU A 124 11.97 3.27 5.58
C LEU A 124 11.91 1.85 5.02
N GLN A 125 13.03 1.32 4.59
CA GLN A 125 13.08 0.08 3.83
C GLN A 125 14.22 -0.82 4.28
N SER A 126 14.02 -2.13 4.21
CA SER A 126 15.03 -3.12 4.55
C SER A 126 14.79 -4.44 3.82
N GLN A 127 15.88 -5.13 3.51
CA GLN A 127 15.84 -6.49 2.99
C GLN A 127 15.66 -7.52 4.12
N VAL A 128 16.00 -7.14 5.34
CA VAL A 128 15.74 -7.92 6.55
C VAL A 128 14.66 -7.23 7.38
N ASN A 129 13.82 -8.03 8.04
CA ASN A 129 12.73 -7.49 8.85
C ASN A 129 13.28 -6.90 10.17
N GLN A 130 13.74 -5.66 10.11
CA GLN A 130 14.18 -4.90 11.28
C GLN A 130 13.07 -4.05 11.91
N PHE A 131 11.91 -3.94 11.26
CA PHE A 131 10.84 -3.02 11.67
C PHE A 131 9.80 -3.64 12.62
N GLY A 132 9.90 -4.95 12.88
CA GLY A 132 9.01 -5.61 13.83
C GLY A 132 7.56 -5.74 13.35
N PRO A 133 6.58 -5.59 14.28
CA PRO A 133 5.17 -5.67 13.94
C PRO A 133 4.73 -4.52 13.03
N ASN A 134 3.59 -4.72 12.36
CA ASN A 134 3.01 -3.81 11.37
C ASN A 134 3.86 -3.55 10.10
N ALA A 135 5.03 -4.16 9.95
CA ALA A 135 5.85 -4.00 8.76
C ALA A 135 5.12 -4.53 7.52
N PHE A 136 5.14 -3.74 6.45
CA PHE A 136 4.62 -4.12 5.13
C PHE A 136 5.73 -4.82 4.34
N ALA A 137 5.40 -5.89 3.63
CA ALA A 137 6.36 -6.65 2.86
C ALA A 137 5.89 -6.85 1.42
N ILE A 138 6.80 -6.66 0.46
CA ILE A 138 6.65 -7.06 -0.93
C ILE A 138 7.57 -8.25 -1.15
N CYS A 139 7.03 -9.36 -1.66
CA CYS A 139 7.76 -10.59 -1.92
C CYS A 139 8.34 -10.59 -3.33
N ASN A 140 9.52 -11.18 -3.47
CA ASN A 140 10.06 -11.48 -4.78
C ASN A 140 9.20 -12.56 -5.45
N PRO A 141 8.62 -12.31 -6.63
CA PRO A 141 7.80 -13.32 -7.33
C PRO A 141 8.59 -14.57 -7.69
N ASP A 142 9.89 -14.43 -7.95
CA ASP A 142 10.75 -15.52 -8.38
C ASP A 142 11.39 -16.33 -7.24
N TRP A 143 11.18 -15.93 -5.98
CA TRP A 143 11.84 -16.60 -4.87
C TRP A 143 11.49 -18.10 -4.73
N ARG A 144 10.30 -18.50 -5.23
CA ARG A 144 9.87 -19.91 -5.24
C ARG A 144 10.43 -20.70 -6.41
N SER A 145 10.73 -20.04 -7.52
CA SER A 145 11.30 -20.66 -8.73
C SER A 145 12.82 -20.80 -8.67
N SER A 146 13.47 -20.04 -7.82
CA SER A 146 14.91 -20.18 -7.54
C SER A 146 15.12 -21.40 -6.64
N GLY A 147 14.89 -22.60 -7.19
CA GLY A 147 15.18 -23.86 -6.50
C GLY A 147 16.61 -23.86 -5.95
N PHE A 148 16.76 -24.41 -4.77
CA PHE A 148 18.05 -24.69 -4.13
C PHE A 148 19.07 -25.14 -5.16
N GLY A 149 20.09 -24.30 -5.47
CA GLY A 149 21.17 -24.63 -6.36
C GLY A 149 21.54 -23.63 -7.45
N LYS A 150 20.72 -22.66 -7.79
CA LYS A 150 21.13 -21.56 -8.66
C LYS A 150 21.91 -20.54 -7.84
N ARG A 151 23.09 -20.15 -8.30
CA ARG A 151 23.82 -19.00 -7.75
C ARG A 151 23.01 -17.75 -8.06
N LEU A 152 22.20 -17.34 -7.10
CA LEU A 152 21.47 -16.07 -7.16
C LEU A 152 22.49 -14.92 -7.09
N MET A 153 22.31 -13.92 -7.90
CA MET A 153 23.05 -12.68 -7.76
C MET A 153 22.73 -12.06 -6.37
N PRO A 154 23.65 -11.30 -5.77
CA PRO A 154 23.45 -10.77 -4.40
C PRO A 154 22.11 -10.07 -4.17
N TRP A 155 21.56 -9.41 -5.20
CA TRP A 155 20.27 -8.73 -5.15
C TRP A 155 19.05 -9.66 -5.31
N GLU A 156 19.25 -10.90 -5.77
CA GLU A 156 18.20 -11.93 -5.90
C GLU A 156 18.06 -12.79 -4.63
N GLN A 157 18.98 -12.62 -3.68
CA GLN A 157 19.01 -13.42 -2.44
C GLN A 157 17.91 -13.05 -1.44
N HIS A 158 17.24 -11.93 -1.65
CA HIS A 158 16.22 -11.45 -0.72
C HIS A 158 14.82 -11.86 -1.16
N ALA A 159 14.22 -12.76 -0.38
CA ALA A 159 12.87 -13.23 -0.62
C ALA A 159 11.80 -12.12 -0.41
N LYS A 160 12.13 -11.09 0.36
CA LYS A 160 11.18 -10.06 0.77
C LYS A 160 11.86 -8.71 0.93
N TYR A 161 11.10 -7.68 0.61
CA TYR A 161 11.46 -6.29 0.85
C TYR A 161 10.50 -5.69 1.87
N TRP A 162 11.03 -5.22 2.98
CA TRP A 162 10.25 -4.71 4.09
C TRP A 162 10.19 -3.20 4.07
N ILE A 163 9.01 -2.66 4.37
CA ILE A 163 8.73 -1.24 4.43
C ILE A 163 8.12 -0.94 5.79
N LYS A 164 8.62 0.11 6.44
CA LYS A 164 8.06 0.62 7.68
C LYS A 164 6.93 1.58 7.34
N PRO A 165 5.67 1.29 7.69
CA PRO A 165 4.57 2.21 7.48
C PRO A 165 4.73 3.46 8.34
N HIS A 166 4.66 4.62 7.70
CA HIS A 166 4.65 5.93 8.34
C HIS A 166 3.48 6.74 7.85
N ARG A 167 3.02 7.69 8.65
CA ARG A 167 1.98 8.64 8.24
C ARG A 167 2.45 9.44 7.01
N GLY A 168 1.56 9.55 6.02
CA GLY A 168 1.84 10.25 4.76
C GLY A 168 2.65 9.45 3.75
N LEU A 169 2.97 8.18 4.02
CA LEU A 169 3.71 7.34 3.09
C LEU A 169 2.78 6.73 2.04
N LEU A 170 3.16 6.84 0.77
CA LEU A 170 2.58 6.13 -0.36
C LEU A 170 3.57 5.08 -0.85
N VAL A 171 3.11 3.85 -0.96
CA VAL A 171 3.87 2.71 -1.51
C VAL A 171 3.12 2.18 -2.72
N ALA A 172 3.77 2.08 -3.88
CA ALA A 172 3.17 1.49 -5.07
C ALA A 172 4.02 0.34 -5.60
N PHE A 173 3.36 -0.66 -6.17
CA PHE A 173 4.00 -1.85 -6.72
C PHE A 173 3.11 -2.53 -7.76
N ASP A 174 3.72 -3.38 -8.58
CA ASP A 174 3.01 -4.24 -9.54
C ASP A 174 2.03 -5.15 -8.80
N ALA A 175 0.78 -5.21 -9.23
CA ALA A 175 -0.28 -5.96 -8.55
C ALA A 175 -0.02 -7.48 -8.51
N ARG A 176 0.84 -8.00 -9.39
CA ARG A 176 1.31 -9.40 -9.37
C ARG A 176 2.27 -9.70 -8.22
N ALA A 177 2.86 -8.67 -7.62
CA ALA A 177 3.76 -8.87 -6.49
C ALA A 177 3.00 -9.36 -5.27
N VAL A 178 3.34 -10.55 -4.78
CA VAL A 178 2.79 -11.03 -3.52
C VAL A 178 3.23 -10.09 -2.41
N HIS A 179 2.27 -9.62 -1.64
CA HIS A 179 2.52 -8.71 -0.53
C HIS A 179 1.73 -9.13 0.70
N PHE A 180 2.14 -8.65 1.85
CA PHE A 180 1.47 -8.91 3.12
C PHE A 180 1.89 -7.88 4.15
N GLN A 181 1.19 -7.87 5.29
CA GLN A 181 1.56 -7.00 6.39
C GLN A 181 1.45 -7.73 7.71
N LYS A 182 2.48 -7.58 8.55
CA LYS A 182 2.52 -8.18 9.88
C LYS A 182 1.40 -7.66 10.77
N PRO A 183 1.04 -8.42 11.81
CA PRO A 183 0.00 -8.01 12.76
C PRO A 183 0.24 -6.59 13.28
N TYR A 184 -0.83 -5.80 13.33
CA TYR A 184 -0.79 -4.49 13.96
C TYR A 184 -0.73 -4.67 15.49
N PRO A 185 0.24 -4.06 16.17
CA PRO A 185 0.41 -4.27 17.61
C PRO A 185 -0.65 -3.55 18.45
N GLY A 186 -1.43 -2.64 17.84
CA GLY A 186 -2.28 -1.69 18.55
C GLY A 186 -1.48 -0.50 19.08
N ASP A 187 -2.18 0.61 19.32
CA ASP A 187 -1.65 1.69 20.15
C ASP A 187 -1.86 1.31 21.62
N PRO A 188 -0.80 1.22 22.45
CA PRO A 188 -0.95 0.80 23.84
C PRO A 188 -1.77 1.79 24.69
N ILE A 189 -1.94 3.03 24.23
CA ILE A 189 -2.61 4.09 24.98
C ILE A 189 -4.03 4.35 24.48
N ARG A 190 -4.25 4.27 23.15
CA ARG A 190 -5.50 4.74 22.53
C ARG A 190 -6.35 3.64 21.92
N ASP A 191 -5.80 2.45 21.74
CA ASP A 191 -6.46 1.34 21.00
C ASP A 191 -7.01 1.78 19.63
N ASP A 192 -6.38 2.78 19.04
CA ASP A 192 -6.78 3.31 17.73
C ASP A 192 -6.47 2.29 16.64
N PRO A 193 -7.39 2.03 15.72
CA PRO A 193 -7.14 1.13 14.61
C PRO A 193 -6.12 1.73 13.63
N PHE A 194 -5.38 0.87 12.97
CA PHE A 194 -4.51 1.25 11.86
C PHE A 194 -5.32 1.34 10.58
N VAL A 195 -5.26 2.48 9.91
CA VAL A 195 -6.02 2.77 8.69
C VAL A 195 -5.07 2.83 7.50
N GLN A 196 -5.49 2.25 6.40
CA GLN A 196 -4.81 2.30 5.11
C GLN A 196 -5.82 2.64 4.02
N VAL A 197 -5.33 3.26 2.96
CA VAL A 197 -6.07 3.43 1.71
C VAL A 197 -5.38 2.58 0.66
N LEU A 198 -6.09 1.61 0.11
CA LEU A 198 -5.65 0.85 -1.06
C LEU A 198 -6.16 1.55 -2.31
N LEU A 199 -5.28 1.72 -3.28
CA LEU A 199 -5.55 2.29 -4.59
C LEU A 199 -5.29 1.22 -5.64
N ASN A 200 -6.34 0.73 -6.27
CA ASN A 200 -6.28 -0.21 -7.38
C ASN A 200 -6.28 0.57 -8.69
N ILE A 201 -5.27 0.40 -9.50
CA ILE A 201 -4.98 1.25 -10.65
C ILE A 201 -4.89 0.38 -11.90
N LYS A 202 -5.66 0.73 -12.94
CA LYS A 202 -5.50 0.15 -14.26
C LYS A 202 -4.71 1.07 -15.16
N VAL A 203 -3.81 0.47 -15.96
CA VAL A 203 -2.89 1.18 -16.83
C VAL A 203 -2.98 0.62 -18.23
N GLU A 204 -3.23 1.47 -19.20
CA GLU A 204 -3.08 1.14 -20.62
C GLU A 204 -1.71 1.52 -21.14
N ARG A 205 -1.12 0.65 -21.93
CA ARG A 205 0.13 0.92 -22.62
C ARG A 205 -0.15 1.83 -23.80
N ILE A 206 0.58 2.94 -23.89
CA ILE A 206 0.55 3.81 -25.06
C ILE A 206 1.57 3.26 -26.05
N ASP A 207 1.08 2.56 -27.08
CA ASP A 207 1.91 2.16 -28.21
C ASP A 207 2.25 3.41 -29.02
N GLY A 208 3.53 3.80 -28.99
CA GLY A 208 4.08 4.89 -29.77
C GLY A 208 4.48 4.46 -31.16
#